data_8728a2ae8f6761ca3c51556c9936fe75
#
_entry.id   8728a2ae8f6761ca3c51556c9936fe75
#
_cell.length_a   1.000
_cell.length_b   1.000
_cell.length_c   1.000
_cell.angle_alpha   90.00
_cell.angle_beta   90.00
_cell.angle_gamma   90.00
#
_symmetry.space_group_name_H-M   'P 1'
#
loop_
_entity.id
_entity.type
_entity.pdbx_description
1 polymer ?
#
loop_
_entity_poly.entity_id
_entity_poly.type
_entity_poly.pdbx_seq_one_letter_code
_entity_poly.pdbx_strand_id
1 'polypeptide(L)'
;MESTGTKKEDEYKYQLFSSTSFKKDYKKFLNDKVKIAKIDDTIKQLRIGGVEQLPLKMKAHFLTGKYKGHLECHIEPDLLITWLQYDEEQKRIVLTRLGSHSELFKK
;
A
#
# COMPACT_ATOMS: atom_id res chain seq x y z
N MET A 1 22.76 0.97 20.57
CA MET A 1 22.39 1.06 20.22
C MET A 1 21.88 1.26 19.54
N GLU A 2 21.73 1.15 19.09
CA GLU A 2 21.30 1.31 18.47
C GLU A 2 20.78 1.85 17.88
N SER A 3 20.58 1.85 17.53
CA SER A 3 20.09 2.33 16.96
C SER A 3 19.26 2.87 16.81
N THR A 4 19.54 2.97 16.68
CA THR A 4 18.88 4.02 16.99
C THR A 4 17.70 4.53 16.22
N GLY A 5 16.83 5.03 16.21
CA GLY A 5 15.68 5.51 15.58
C GLY A 5 15.35 4.96 14.20
N THR A 6 16.29 4.31 13.62
CA THR A 6 16.08 3.73 12.30
C THR A 6 15.33 2.43 12.40
N LYS A 7 14.28 2.31 11.60
CA LYS A 7 13.50 1.09 11.56
C LYS A 7 14.29 0.01 10.86
N LYS A 8 14.40 -1.13 11.49
CA LYS A 8 15.13 -2.25 10.94
C LYS A 8 14.23 -3.17 10.16
N GLU A 9 14.82 -3.93 9.25
CA GLU A 9 14.05 -4.88 8.45
C GLU A 9 13.25 -5.86 9.29
N ASP A 10 13.83 -6.32 10.38
CA ASP A 10 13.15 -7.30 11.22
C ASP A 10 12.02 -6.71 12.03
N GLU A 11 11.86 -5.37 12.00
CA GLU A 11 10.73 -4.74 12.65
C GLU A 11 9.50 -4.69 11.74
N TYR A 12 9.66 -5.05 10.49
CA TYR A 12 8.55 -5.12 9.56
C TYR A 12 8.01 -6.53 9.52
N LYS A 13 6.69 -6.61 9.68
CA LYS A 13 6.04 -7.91 9.66
C LYS A 13 5.99 -8.52 8.26
N TYR A 14 5.94 -7.67 7.25
CA TYR A 14 5.73 -8.11 5.87
C TYR A 14 6.90 -7.74 4.97
N GLN A 15 7.24 -8.65 4.07
CA GLN A 15 8.14 -8.34 2.96
C GLN A 15 7.33 -7.60 1.91
N LEU A 16 7.96 -6.63 1.26
CA LEU A 16 7.27 -5.77 0.32
C LEU A 16 7.69 -6.08 -1.11
N PHE A 17 6.69 -6.21 -1.97
CA PHE A 17 6.89 -6.38 -3.41
C PHE A 17 5.99 -5.39 -4.13
N SER A 18 6.34 -5.06 -5.36
CA SER A 18 5.56 -4.14 -6.17
C SER A 18 5.41 -4.71 -7.57
N SER A 19 4.19 -4.66 -8.09
CA SER A 19 3.94 -5.06 -9.47
C SER A 19 4.51 -4.01 -10.42
N THR A 20 4.66 -4.40 -11.68
CA THR A 20 5.10 -3.46 -12.71
C THR A 20 4.09 -2.31 -12.82
N SER A 21 2.81 -2.63 -12.74
CA SER A 21 1.76 -1.60 -12.82
C SER A 21 1.88 -0.61 -11.68
N PHE A 22 2.12 -1.11 -10.46
CA PHE A 22 2.28 -0.20 -9.33
C PHE A 22 3.46 0.74 -9.54
N LYS A 23 4.57 0.20 -10.03
CA LYS A 23 5.76 1.02 -10.24
C LYS A 23 5.49 2.13 -11.25
N LYS A 24 4.75 1.83 -12.29
CA LYS A 24 4.37 2.84 -13.28
C LYS A 24 3.46 3.89 -12.67
N ASP A 25 2.50 3.45 -11.88
CA ASP A 25 1.58 4.37 -11.20
C ASP A 25 2.35 5.30 -10.26
N TYR A 26 3.25 4.73 -9.48
CA TYR A 26 4.01 5.48 -8.48
C TYR A 26 4.81 6.61 -9.14
N LYS A 27 5.39 6.35 -10.29
CA LYS A 27 6.20 7.34 -10.99
C LYS A 27 5.41 8.60 -11.33
N LYS A 28 4.13 8.47 -11.52
CA LYS A 28 3.29 9.62 -11.86
C LYS A 28 3.22 10.64 -10.73
N PHE A 29 3.54 10.23 -9.52
CA PHE A 29 3.43 11.10 -8.34
C PHE A 29 4.77 11.65 -7.88
N LEU A 30 5.86 11.33 -8.56
CA LEU A 30 7.20 11.70 -8.07
C LEU A 30 7.39 13.19 -7.86
N ASN A 31 6.69 14.01 -8.66
CA ASN A 31 6.82 15.46 -8.54
C ASN A 31 5.85 16.06 -7.51
N ASP A 32 4.99 15.26 -6.94
CA ASP A 32 4.04 15.74 -5.93
C ASP A 32 4.50 15.28 -4.57
N LYS A 33 5.30 16.11 -3.92
CA LYS A 33 5.95 15.72 -2.67
C LYS A 33 4.97 15.42 -1.55
N VAL A 34 3.84 16.13 -1.52
CA VAL A 34 2.84 15.89 -0.49
C VAL A 34 2.21 14.51 -0.67
N LYS A 35 1.82 14.19 -1.90
CA LYS A 35 1.21 12.88 -2.15
C LYS A 35 2.21 11.76 -1.94
N ILE A 36 3.44 11.93 -2.40
CA ILE A 36 4.46 10.90 -2.23
C ILE A 36 4.68 10.60 -0.74
N ALA A 37 4.72 11.64 0.10
CA ALA A 37 4.90 11.43 1.52
C ALA A 37 3.77 10.60 2.10
N LYS A 38 2.53 10.87 1.69
CA LYS A 38 1.38 10.12 2.17
C LYS A 38 1.40 8.67 1.67
N ILE A 39 1.78 8.50 0.41
CA ILE A 39 1.88 7.16 -0.18
C ILE A 39 2.94 6.34 0.55
N ASP A 40 4.11 6.94 0.74
CA ASP A 40 5.20 6.24 1.41
C ASP A 40 4.86 5.88 2.85
N ASP A 41 4.15 6.77 3.55
CA ASP A 41 3.73 6.49 4.91
C ASP A 41 2.76 5.31 4.96
N THR A 42 1.83 5.27 4.01
CA THR A 42 0.87 4.17 3.92
C THR A 42 1.59 2.84 3.68
N ILE A 43 2.55 2.85 2.77
CA ILE A 43 3.33 1.65 2.48
C ILE A 43 4.08 1.19 3.71
N LYS A 44 4.66 2.13 4.44
CA LYS A 44 5.38 1.80 5.67
C LYS A 44 4.46 1.13 6.68
N GLN A 45 3.26 1.66 6.85
CA GLN A 45 2.30 1.07 7.79
C GLN A 45 1.90 -0.33 7.35
N LEU A 46 1.73 -0.55 6.05
CA LEU A 46 1.42 -1.89 5.55
C LEU A 46 2.56 -2.86 5.87
N ARG A 47 3.79 -2.44 5.74
CA ARG A 47 4.91 -3.31 6.05
C ARG A 47 4.97 -3.63 7.54
N ILE A 48 4.63 -2.68 8.38
CA ILE A 48 4.68 -2.87 9.84
C ILE A 48 3.63 -3.87 10.30
N GLY A 49 2.40 -3.73 9.86
CA GLY A 49 1.33 -4.55 10.41
C GLY A 49 0.21 -4.91 9.45
N GLY A 50 0.38 -4.66 8.15
CA GLY A 50 -0.66 -5.01 7.19
C GLY A 50 -1.88 -4.14 7.32
N VAL A 51 -2.99 -4.65 6.82
CA VAL A 51 -4.24 -3.88 6.79
C VAL A 51 -4.68 -3.44 8.18
N GLU A 52 -4.37 -4.24 9.19
CA GLU A 52 -4.79 -3.92 10.55
C GLU A 52 -4.07 -2.71 11.14
N GLN A 53 -2.94 -2.34 10.54
CA GLN A 53 -2.18 -1.19 11.00
C GLN A 53 -2.79 0.13 10.55
N LEU A 54 -3.63 0.10 9.53
CA LEU A 54 -4.15 1.33 8.92
C LEU A 54 -5.25 1.97 9.77
N PRO A 55 -5.29 3.31 9.84
CA PRO A 55 -6.39 3.99 10.55
C PRO A 55 -7.73 3.71 9.88
N LEU A 56 -8.78 3.68 10.67
CA LEU A 56 -10.12 3.41 10.15
C LEU A 56 -10.56 4.40 9.09
N LYS A 57 -10.09 5.64 9.19
CA LYS A 57 -10.48 6.67 8.23
C LYS A 57 -10.03 6.36 6.81
N MET A 58 -9.07 5.47 6.64
CA MET A 58 -8.60 5.08 5.32
C MET A 58 -9.52 4.05 4.66
N LYS A 59 -10.49 3.53 5.39
CA LYS A 59 -11.55 2.67 4.85
C LYS A 59 -11.03 1.45 4.10
N ALA A 60 -10.03 0.79 4.67
CA ALA A 60 -9.48 -0.41 4.06
C ALA A 60 -10.54 -1.50 3.96
N HIS A 61 -10.59 -2.17 2.80
CA HIS A 61 -11.57 -3.23 2.58
C HIS A 61 -11.14 -4.12 1.43
N PHE A 62 -11.73 -5.30 1.37
CA PHE A 62 -11.49 -6.20 0.24
C PHE A 62 -12.33 -5.80 -0.95
N LEU A 63 -11.74 -5.91 -2.13
CA LEU A 63 -12.43 -5.66 -3.37
C LEU A 63 -13.18 -6.90 -3.83
N THR A 64 -14.16 -6.70 -4.70
CA THR A 64 -14.96 -7.80 -5.25
C THR A 64 -14.79 -7.81 -6.77
N GLY A 65 -15.44 -8.80 -7.41
CA GLY A 65 -15.43 -8.90 -8.84
C GLY A 65 -14.06 -9.23 -9.40
N LYS A 66 -13.66 -8.48 -10.39
CA LYS A 66 -12.39 -8.68 -11.08
C LYS A 66 -11.19 -8.62 -10.14
N TYR A 67 -11.30 -7.84 -9.08
CA TYR A 67 -10.20 -7.60 -8.16
C TYR A 67 -10.36 -8.36 -6.86
N LYS A 68 -11.16 -9.42 -6.89
CA LYS A 68 -11.38 -10.23 -5.71
C LYS A 68 -10.04 -10.68 -5.13
N GLY A 69 -9.92 -10.57 -3.82
CA GLY A 69 -8.69 -10.93 -3.13
C GLY A 69 -7.76 -9.76 -2.88
N HIS A 70 -7.94 -8.67 -3.64
CA HIS A 70 -7.17 -7.46 -3.38
C HIS A 70 -7.77 -6.67 -2.24
N LEU A 71 -6.90 -5.99 -1.49
CA LEU A 71 -7.30 -4.99 -0.51
C LEU A 71 -7.09 -3.62 -1.11
N GLU A 72 -7.86 -2.66 -0.62
CA GLU A 72 -7.78 -1.28 -1.07
C GLU A 72 -7.97 -0.35 0.11
N CYS A 73 -7.29 0.79 0.10
CA CYS A 73 -7.61 1.83 1.06
C CYS A 73 -7.49 3.19 0.40
N HIS A 74 -8.03 4.20 1.07
CA HIS A 74 -8.03 5.59 0.60
C HIS A 74 -6.91 6.34 1.28
N ILE A 75 -5.89 6.70 0.53
CA ILE A 75 -4.82 7.58 1.03
C ILE A 75 -5.35 9.00 1.09
N GLU A 76 -6.12 9.37 0.07
CA GLU A 76 -6.91 10.59 -0.02
C GLU A 76 -8.25 10.18 -0.60
N PRO A 77 -9.27 11.05 -0.57
CA PRO A 77 -10.59 10.64 -1.07
C PRO A 77 -10.55 10.05 -2.47
N ASP A 78 -9.68 10.52 -3.35
CA ASP A 78 -9.56 9.96 -4.68
C ASP A 78 -8.12 9.54 -4.99
N LEU A 79 -7.41 9.07 -3.98
CA LEU A 79 -6.08 8.48 -4.17
C LEU A 79 -6.09 7.15 -3.46
N LEU A 80 -6.15 6.09 -4.24
CA LEU A 80 -6.31 4.73 -3.74
C LEU A 80 -5.04 3.91 -3.96
N ILE A 81 -4.82 2.98 -3.05
CA ILE A 81 -3.75 2.00 -3.21
C ILE A 81 -4.37 0.63 -3.04
N THR A 82 -3.99 -0.31 -3.91
CA THR A 82 -4.46 -1.69 -3.83
C THR A 82 -3.28 -2.61 -3.63
N TRP A 83 -3.52 -3.71 -2.92
CA TRP A 83 -2.46 -4.67 -2.66
C TRP A 83 -3.05 -6.04 -2.39
N LEU A 84 -2.17 -7.04 -2.46
CA LEU A 84 -2.46 -8.40 -2.02
C LEU A 84 -1.68 -8.63 -0.74
N GLN A 85 -2.32 -9.26 0.23
CA GLN A 85 -1.69 -9.48 1.52
C GLN A 85 -1.72 -10.96 1.84
N TYR A 86 -0.55 -11.52 2.06
CA TYR A 86 -0.40 -12.94 2.38
C TYR A 86 0.08 -13.07 3.81
N ASP A 87 -0.76 -13.65 4.65
CA ASP A 87 -0.49 -13.78 6.08
C ASP A 87 -0.03 -15.18 6.48
N GLU A 88 0.44 -15.91 5.51
CA GLU A 88 0.94 -17.26 5.76
C GLU A 88 2.35 -17.19 6.31
N GLU A 89 3.00 -18.34 6.29
CA GLU A 89 4.34 -18.48 6.83
C GLU A 89 5.27 -17.34 6.42
N GLN A 90 5.31 -17.06 5.13
CA GLN A 90 6.11 -15.95 4.64
C GLN A 90 5.19 -14.77 4.38
N LYS A 91 5.16 -13.86 5.31
CA LYS A 91 4.23 -12.73 5.20
C LYS A 91 4.68 -11.76 4.13
N ARG A 92 3.80 -11.48 3.19
CA ARG A 92 4.12 -10.64 2.05
C ARG A 92 3.00 -9.65 1.74
N ILE A 93 3.40 -8.47 1.31
CA ILE A 93 2.51 -7.47 0.73
C ILE A 93 2.96 -7.25 -0.69
N VAL A 94 2.05 -7.37 -1.65
CA VAL A 94 2.35 -7.08 -3.05
C VAL A 94 1.51 -5.88 -3.46
N LEU A 95 2.14 -4.74 -3.66
CA LEU A 95 1.45 -3.53 -4.10
C LEU A 95 1.10 -3.69 -5.56
N THR A 96 -0.17 -3.47 -5.92
CA THR A 96 -0.66 -3.76 -7.26
C THR A 96 -1.03 -2.55 -8.08
N ARG A 97 -1.72 -1.56 -7.50
CA ARG A 97 -2.09 -0.34 -8.23
C ARG A 97 -2.12 0.86 -7.32
N LEU A 98 -2.04 2.04 -7.92
CA LEU A 98 -2.06 3.32 -7.19
C LEU A 98 -2.63 4.38 -8.12
N GLY A 99 -3.65 5.10 -7.66
CA GLY A 99 -4.24 6.16 -8.47
C GLY A 99 -5.65 6.48 -8.08
N SER A 100 -6.35 7.20 -8.95
CA SER A 100 -7.73 7.57 -8.70
C SER A 100 -8.67 6.42 -9.06
N HIS A 101 -9.93 6.55 -8.62
CA HIS A 101 -10.95 5.55 -8.98
C HIS A 101 -11.02 5.36 -10.49
N SER A 102 -11.06 6.46 -11.23
CA SER A 102 -11.22 6.33 -12.68
C SER A 102 -10.00 5.69 -13.32
N GLU A 103 -8.81 5.90 -12.77
CA GLU A 103 -7.61 5.28 -13.32
C GLU A 103 -7.57 3.78 -13.03
N LEU A 104 -7.96 3.39 -11.82
CA LEU A 104 -7.83 1.99 -11.42
C LEU A 104 -9.00 1.14 -11.90
N PHE A 105 -10.20 1.70 -11.94
CA PHE A 105 -11.42 0.93 -12.23
C PHE A 105 -12.12 1.38 -13.49
N LYS A 106 -11.37 1.96 -14.38
CA LYS A 106 -11.89 2.37 -15.66
C LYS A 106 -12.36 1.16 -16.45
N LYS A 107 -13.46 1.29 -17.14
CA LYS A 107 -14.00 0.22 -17.95
C LYS A 107 -13.37 0.11 -19.28
#